data_39d5f8ea7423094dcc5110d61020af89
#
_entry.id   39d5f8ea7423094dcc5110d61020af89
#
_cell.length_a   1.000
_cell.length_b   1.000
_cell.length_c   1.000
_cell.angle_alpha   90.00
_cell.angle_beta   90.00
_cell.angle_gamma   90.00
#
_symmetry.space_group_name_H-M   'P 1'
#
loop_
_entity.id
_entity.type
_entity.pdbx_description
1 polymer ?
#
loop_
_entity_poly.entity_id
_entity_poly.type
_entity_poly.pdbx_seq_one_letter_code
_entity_poly.pdbx_strand_id
1 'polypeptide(L)'
;MKRALSRVVIASSLTMACSVVFTANVANAAGLPKPDAAKGEQLYLQGEMSRGVLACVTCHGDGGNSIIPVNPSLAHQPYEYLVKQLHDFRAKDEKSLPSRRGPEGANSLMAAIAAGMTEEDMQNVAFYLSQQAVNWEQAANATKEDTMERGQKIWRGGLPERGVAACAACHSPDGAGMPGQFPRLAGQHPAYIAEQLKLFRSGDRANGPMMHDIADRMSDADIAAVSDFAAGLR
;
A
#
# COMPACT_ATOMS: atom_id res chain seq x y z
N MET A 1 -51.39 -3.23 -81.17
CA MET A 1 -51.68 -2.91 -79.77
C MET A 1 -51.96 -4.24 -79.07
N LYS A 2 -50.97 -4.82 -78.38
CA LYS A 2 -51.13 -6.04 -77.56
C LYS A 2 -50.41 -5.78 -76.24
N ARG A 3 -51.14 -5.68 -75.13
CA ARG A 3 -50.62 -5.51 -73.74
C ARG A 3 -50.25 -6.90 -73.22
N ALA A 4 -49.01 -7.08 -72.83
CA ALA A 4 -48.51 -8.24 -72.10
C ALA A 4 -48.63 -8.02 -70.61
N LEU A 5 -49.38 -8.87 -69.91
CA LEU A 5 -49.51 -8.91 -68.46
C LEU A 5 -48.37 -9.75 -67.91
N SER A 6 -47.51 -9.10 -67.13
CA SER A 6 -46.41 -9.76 -66.39
C SER A 6 -46.94 -10.25 -65.07
N ARG A 7 -46.87 -11.54 -64.79
CA ARG A 7 -47.22 -12.16 -63.51
C ARG A 7 -46.04 -12.07 -62.60
N VAL A 8 -46.21 -11.37 -61.51
CA VAL A 8 -45.23 -11.33 -60.38
C VAL A 8 -45.50 -12.55 -59.51
N VAL A 9 -44.50 -13.41 -59.40
CA VAL A 9 -44.46 -14.52 -58.43
C VAL A 9 -43.80 -14.02 -57.18
N ILE A 10 -44.56 -13.94 -56.11
CA ILE A 10 -44.04 -13.62 -54.78
C ILE A 10 -43.56 -14.91 -54.13
N ALA A 11 -42.24 -15.08 -54.02
CA ALA A 11 -41.62 -16.15 -53.24
C ALA A 11 -41.55 -15.73 -51.79
N SER A 12 -42.35 -16.35 -50.93
CA SER A 12 -42.32 -16.18 -49.50
C SER A 12 -41.15 -16.97 -48.90
N SER A 13 -40.06 -16.31 -48.57
CA SER A 13 -38.96 -16.91 -47.82
C SER A 13 -39.27 -16.90 -46.32
N LEU A 14 -39.50 -18.08 -45.78
CA LEU A 14 -39.67 -18.31 -44.34
C LEU A 14 -38.26 -18.23 -43.66
N THR A 15 -37.94 -17.13 -43.05
CA THR A 15 -36.73 -17.00 -42.22
C THR A 15 -37.01 -17.58 -40.84
N MET A 16 -36.46 -18.76 -40.58
CA MET A 16 -36.47 -19.40 -39.27
C MET A 16 -35.43 -18.70 -38.38
N ALA A 17 -35.91 -17.81 -37.51
CA ALA A 17 -35.05 -17.15 -36.51
C ALA A 17 -34.70 -18.16 -35.40
N CYS A 18 -33.48 -18.67 -35.45
CA CYS A 18 -32.91 -19.49 -34.40
C CYS A 18 -32.48 -18.55 -33.25
N SER A 19 -33.32 -18.38 -32.25
CA SER A 19 -33.00 -17.61 -31.02
C SER A 19 -32.06 -18.45 -30.18
N VAL A 20 -30.75 -18.19 -30.32
CA VAL A 20 -29.75 -18.69 -29.37
C VAL A 20 -29.85 -17.88 -28.10
N VAL A 21 -30.49 -18.45 -27.09
CA VAL A 21 -30.49 -17.88 -25.74
C VAL A 21 -29.10 -18.09 -25.15
N PHE A 22 -28.26 -17.06 -25.22
CA PHE A 22 -27.05 -17.00 -24.43
C PHE A 22 -27.46 -16.78 -22.96
N THR A 23 -27.52 -17.86 -22.19
CA THR A 23 -27.47 -17.75 -20.72
C THR A 23 -26.06 -17.31 -20.36
N ALA A 24 -25.86 -16.00 -20.22
CA ALA A 24 -24.67 -15.48 -19.56
C ALA A 24 -24.72 -15.97 -18.11
N ASN A 25 -23.93 -16.97 -17.79
CA ASN A 25 -23.55 -17.24 -16.40
C ASN A 25 -22.82 -15.98 -15.92
N VAL A 26 -23.54 -15.06 -15.29
CA VAL A 26 -22.98 -14.03 -14.47
C VAL A 26 -22.39 -14.78 -13.27
N ALA A 27 -21.11 -15.18 -13.38
CA ALA A 27 -20.36 -15.57 -12.23
C ALA A 27 -20.49 -14.41 -11.26
N ASN A 28 -21.24 -14.63 -10.18
CA ASN A 28 -21.36 -13.71 -9.08
C ASN A 28 -19.92 -13.54 -8.54
N ALA A 29 -19.23 -12.51 -8.97
CA ALA A 29 -18.06 -12.02 -8.29
C ALA A 29 -18.60 -11.51 -6.94
N ALA A 30 -18.77 -12.42 -5.99
CA ALA A 30 -18.99 -12.06 -4.60
C ALA A 30 -17.78 -11.22 -4.22
N GLY A 31 -17.89 -9.90 -4.34
CA GLY A 31 -16.88 -8.97 -3.86
C GLY A 31 -16.61 -9.32 -2.40
N LEU A 32 -15.37 -9.16 -1.97
CA LEU A 32 -15.03 -9.32 -0.56
C LEU A 32 -16.03 -8.53 0.29
N PRO A 33 -16.44 -9.05 1.47
CA PRO A 33 -17.35 -8.35 2.35
C PRO A 33 -16.78 -6.97 2.68
N LYS A 34 -17.67 -6.01 2.92
CA LYS A 34 -17.26 -4.66 3.35
C LYS A 34 -16.39 -4.79 4.61
N PRO A 35 -15.25 -4.07 4.68
CA PRO A 35 -14.37 -4.14 5.84
C PRO A 35 -15.08 -3.79 7.14
N ASP A 36 -14.75 -4.55 8.20
CA ASP A 36 -15.32 -4.44 9.55
C ASP A 36 -14.23 -3.99 10.54
N ALA A 37 -14.37 -2.76 11.08
CA ALA A 37 -13.41 -2.21 12.02
C ALA A 37 -13.35 -2.98 13.34
N ALA A 38 -14.47 -3.53 13.82
CA ALA A 38 -14.49 -4.28 15.09
C ALA A 38 -13.74 -5.62 14.98
N LYS A 39 -13.90 -6.33 13.86
CA LYS A 39 -13.09 -7.52 13.56
C LYS A 39 -11.60 -7.15 13.41
N GLY A 40 -11.32 -6.02 12.77
CA GLY A 40 -9.96 -5.50 12.62
C GLY A 40 -9.31 -5.19 13.95
N GLU A 41 -10.04 -4.55 14.88
CA GLU A 41 -9.60 -4.27 16.23
C GLU A 41 -9.34 -5.55 17.02
N GLN A 42 -10.26 -6.51 16.96
CA GLN A 42 -10.09 -7.79 17.63
C GLN A 42 -8.81 -8.51 17.16
N LEU A 43 -8.60 -8.60 15.85
CA LEU A 43 -7.37 -9.20 15.30
C LEU A 43 -6.13 -8.41 15.70
N TYR A 44 -6.20 -7.08 15.69
CA TYR A 44 -5.09 -6.21 16.07
C TYR A 44 -4.65 -6.43 17.51
N LEU A 45 -5.61 -6.52 18.43
CA LEU A 45 -5.35 -6.65 19.87
C LEU A 45 -5.04 -8.08 20.32
N GLN A 46 -5.62 -9.09 19.68
CA GLN A 46 -5.57 -10.49 20.15
C GLN A 46 -4.74 -11.40 19.24
N GLY A 47 -4.60 -11.04 17.95
CA GLY A 47 -4.03 -11.93 16.94
C GLY A 47 -4.94 -13.13 16.62
N GLU A 48 -4.38 -14.11 15.90
CA GLU A 48 -5.00 -15.40 15.62
C GLU A 48 -3.91 -16.50 15.64
N MET A 49 -3.60 -16.95 16.84
CA MET A 49 -2.47 -17.85 17.09
C MET A 49 -2.57 -19.19 16.38
N SER A 50 -3.78 -19.68 16.13
CA SER A 50 -3.99 -20.92 15.37
C SER A 50 -3.47 -20.86 13.94
N ARG A 51 -3.33 -19.65 13.40
CA ARG A 51 -2.79 -19.36 12.07
C ARG A 51 -1.40 -18.67 12.11
N GLY A 52 -0.81 -18.54 13.30
CA GLY A 52 0.49 -17.88 13.47
C GLY A 52 0.44 -16.35 13.35
N VAL A 53 -0.74 -15.74 13.44
CA VAL A 53 -0.89 -14.29 13.44
C VAL A 53 -0.78 -13.76 14.87
N LEU A 54 0.36 -13.16 15.19
CA LEU A 54 0.59 -12.52 16.49
C LEU A 54 -0.26 -11.25 16.65
N ALA A 55 -0.58 -10.88 17.90
CA ALA A 55 -1.24 -9.62 18.20
C ALA A 55 -0.39 -8.43 17.71
N CYS A 56 -0.95 -7.64 16.79
CA CYS A 56 -0.22 -6.56 16.12
C CYS A 56 0.21 -5.45 17.10
N VAL A 57 -0.61 -5.22 18.13
CA VAL A 57 -0.37 -4.25 19.20
C VAL A 57 0.99 -4.45 19.89
N THR A 58 1.46 -5.68 20.01
CA THR A 58 2.73 -6.03 20.65
C THR A 58 3.94 -5.32 20.02
N CYS A 59 3.91 -5.12 18.71
CA CYS A 59 4.99 -4.50 17.96
C CYS A 59 4.66 -3.10 17.45
N HIS A 60 3.38 -2.84 17.14
CA HIS A 60 2.95 -1.59 16.53
C HIS A 60 2.26 -0.61 17.49
N GLY A 61 2.18 -0.97 18.78
CA GLY A 61 1.67 -0.10 19.84
C GLY A 61 0.14 0.04 19.82
N ASP A 62 -0.38 0.75 20.80
CA ASP A 62 -1.81 0.98 20.95
C ASP A 62 -2.35 1.80 19.77
N GLY A 63 -3.46 1.32 19.19
CA GLY A 63 -4.06 1.95 18.01
C GLY A 63 -3.09 2.17 16.84
N GLY A 64 -2.00 1.42 16.75
CA GLY A 64 -1.00 1.61 15.69
C GLY A 64 0.02 2.72 15.95
N ASN A 65 0.11 3.23 17.18
CA ASN A 65 1.08 4.24 17.59
C ASN A 65 2.31 3.57 18.21
N SER A 66 3.25 3.16 17.37
CA SER A 66 4.47 2.48 17.81
C SER A 66 5.43 3.42 18.52
N ILE A 67 6.02 2.94 19.61
CA ILE A 67 7.16 3.59 20.30
C ILE A 67 8.49 2.89 20.01
N ILE A 68 8.48 1.86 19.16
CA ILE A 68 9.65 1.05 18.82
C ILE A 68 10.22 1.55 17.48
N PRO A 69 11.45 2.11 17.43
CA PRO A 69 11.96 2.81 16.24
C PRO A 69 12.05 1.98 14.95
N VAL A 70 12.18 0.66 15.06
CA VAL A 70 12.23 -0.25 13.89
C VAL A 70 10.86 -0.73 13.44
N ASN A 71 9.84 -0.59 14.29
CA ASN A 71 8.46 -0.98 13.98
C ASN A 71 7.65 0.27 13.61
N PRO A 72 7.06 0.35 12.43
CA PRO A 72 6.37 1.57 12.00
C PRO A 72 5.11 1.85 12.79
N SER A 73 4.82 3.14 12.98
CA SER A 73 3.49 3.60 13.35
C SER A 73 2.52 3.40 12.19
N LEU A 74 1.39 2.75 12.46
CA LEU A 74 0.36 2.36 11.50
C LEU A 74 -0.92 3.21 11.62
N ALA A 75 -1.09 3.95 12.73
CA ALA A 75 -2.24 4.82 12.96
C ALA A 75 -2.42 5.78 11.79
N HIS A 76 -3.68 5.95 11.35
CA HIS A 76 -4.05 6.88 10.28
C HIS A 76 -3.27 6.72 8.95
N GLN A 77 -2.74 5.53 8.68
CA GLN A 77 -2.22 5.23 7.36
C GLN A 77 -3.37 4.99 6.38
N PRO A 78 -3.22 5.36 5.09
CA PRO A 78 -4.25 5.09 4.10
C PRO A 78 -4.62 3.60 4.04
N TYR A 79 -5.90 3.30 4.02
CA TYR A 79 -6.43 1.93 4.01
C TYR A 79 -5.82 1.08 2.90
N GLU A 80 -5.84 1.59 1.67
CA GLU A 80 -5.35 0.87 0.49
C GLU A 80 -3.84 0.63 0.57
N TYR A 81 -3.10 1.57 1.16
CA TYR A 81 -1.67 1.41 1.41
C TYR A 81 -1.42 0.26 2.38
N LEU A 82 -2.16 0.19 3.50
CA LEU A 82 -2.01 -0.87 4.49
C LEU A 82 -2.34 -2.25 3.89
N VAL A 83 -3.46 -2.37 3.18
CA VAL A 83 -3.85 -3.61 2.49
C VAL A 83 -2.74 -4.04 1.52
N LYS A 84 -2.27 -3.10 0.68
CA LYS A 84 -1.17 -3.38 -0.25
C LYS A 84 0.08 -3.87 0.46
N GLN A 85 0.49 -3.24 1.58
CA GLN A 85 1.68 -3.65 2.30
C GLN A 85 1.56 -5.08 2.86
N LEU A 86 0.40 -5.46 3.39
CA LEU A 86 0.16 -6.81 3.88
C LEU A 86 0.26 -7.85 2.76
N HIS A 87 -0.30 -7.55 1.59
CA HIS A 87 -0.12 -8.39 0.40
C HIS A 87 1.34 -8.49 -0.05
N ASP A 88 2.06 -7.38 -0.05
CA ASP A 88 3.44 -7.31 -0.53
C ASP A 88 4.44 -8.06 0.37
N PHE A 89 4.08 -8.32 1.62
CA PHE A 89 4.83 -9.20 2.52
C PHE A 89 4.64 -10.68 2.21
N ARG A 90 3.60 -11.07 1.46
CA ARG A 90 3.38 -12.46 1.04
C ARG A 90 4.05 -12.74 -0.32
N ALA A 91 4.53 -13.96 -0.48
CA ALA A 91 4.81 -14.49 -1.81
C ALA A 91 3.50 -14.63 -2.59
N LYS A 92 3.51 -14.32 -3.89
CA LYS A 92 2.32 -14.47 -4.75
C LYS A 92 1.99 -15.94 -5.04
N ASP A 93 3.01 -16.75 -5.07
CA ASP A 93 2.96 -18.19 -5.30
C ASP A 93 4.21 -18.89 -4.69
N GLU A 94 4.26 -20.20 -4.79
CA GLU A 94 5.37 -21.01 -4.23
C GLU A 94 6.75 -20.73 -4.87
N LYS A 95 6.78 -20.09 -6.04
CA LYS A 95 8.02 -19.81 -6.79
C LYS A 95 8.47 -18.36 -6.69
N SER A 96 7.63 -17.48 -6.18
CA SER A 96 7.93 -16.06 -6.06
C SER A 96 8.39 -15.71 -4.65
N LEU A 97 9.22 -14.66 -4.57
CA LEU A 97 9.57 -14.04 -3.29
C LEU A 97 8.59 -12.91 -2.99
N PRO A 98 8.37 -12.59 -1.70
CA PRO A 98 7.65 -11.38 -1.34
C PRO A 98 8.29 -10.15 -2.00
N SER A 99 7.48 -9.22 -2.47
CA SER A 99 7.97 -7.96 -3.04
C SER A 99 8.45 -6.98 -1.97
N ARG A 100 8.27 -7.32 -0.69
CA ARG A 100 8.73 -6.57 0.46
C ARG A 100 9.52 -7.48 1.40
N ARG A 101 10.84 -7.39 1.31
CA ARG A 101 11.79 -8.18 2.11
C ARG A 101 12.55 -7.28 3.09
N GLY A 102 13.27 -7.88 4.00
CA GLY A 102 14.24 -7.23 4.86
C GLY A 102 15.61 -7.09 4.20
N PRO A 103 16.60 -6.58 4.93
CA PRO A 103 17.96 -6.40 4.44
C PRO A 103 18.54 -7.72 3.86
N GLU A 104 19.36 -7.59 2.82
CA GLU A 104 20.06 -8.70 2.16
C GLU A 104 19.10 -9.81 1.65
N GLY A 105 17.86 -9.40 1.32
CA GLY A 105 16.85 -10.32 0.82
C GLY A 105 16.22 -11.22 1.87
N ALA A 106 16.51 -11.01 3.15
CA ALA A 106 15.95 -11.82 4.24
C ALA A 106 14.42 -11.64 4.31
N ASN A 107 13.70 -12.69 4.69
CA ASN A 107 12.30 -12.58 5.00
C ASN A 107 12.11 -11.68 6.23
N SER A 108 11.23 -10.68 6.12
CA SER A 108 10.85 -9.88 7.27
C SER A 108 9.95 -10.70 8.22
N LEU A 109 9.92 -10.34 9.51
CA LEU A 109 8.97 -10.92 10.45
C LEU A 109 7.53 -10.78 9.96
N MET A 110 7.22 -9.64 9.32
CA MET A 110 5.89 -9.39 8.76
C MET A 110 5.51 -10.37 7.64
N ALA A 111 6.46 -10.99 6.94
CA ALA A 111 6.16 -12.02 5.95
C ALA A 111 5.52 -13.26 6.59
N ALA A 112 6.02 -13.70 7.74
CA ALA A 112 5.44 -14.82 8.49
C ALA A 112 4.03 -14.47 9.02
N ILE A 113 3.87 -13.26 9.56
CA ILE A 113 2.57 -12.78 10.05
C ILE A 113 1.54 -12.70 8.90
N ALA A 114 1.92 -12.05 7.80
CA ALA A 114 1.02 -11.86 6.66
C ALA A 114 0.64 -13.19 5.99
N ALA A 115 1.51 -14.20 6.02
CA ALA A 115 1.21 -15.53 5.49
C ALA A 115 0.04 -16.21 6.20
N GLY A 116 -0.15 -15.95 7.51
CA GLY A 116 -1.26 -16.48 8.29
C GLY A 116 -2.58 -15.71 8.18
N MET A 117 -2.58 -14.52 7.55
CA MET A 117 -3.78 -13.68 7.42
C MET A 117 -4.62 -14.08 6.22
N THR A 118 -5.94 -13.99 6.36
CA THR A 118 -6.89 -14.08 5.25
C THR A 118 -7.02 -12.72 4.54
N GLU A 119 -7.65 -12.69 3.36
CA GLU A 119 -7.97 -11.44 2.67
C GLU A 119 -8.90 -10.55 3.51
N GLU A 120 -9.87 -11.15 4.21
CA GLU A 120 -10.77 -10.43 5.12
C GLU A 120 -9.99 -9.84 6.31
N ASP A 121 -9.06 -10.57 6.90
CA ASP A 121 -8.20 -10.07 7.98
C ASP A 121 -7.41 -8.84 7.57
N MET A 122 -6.78 -8.88 6.38
CA MET A 122 -5.99 -7.77 5.86
C MET A 122 -6.83 -6.51 5.67
N GLN A 123 -8.04 -6.67 5.13
CA GLN A 123 -8.96 -5.55 4.93
C GLN A 123 -9.48 -5.00 6.24
N ASN A 124 -9.90 -5.87 7.17
CA ASN A 124 -10.46 -5.45 8.45
C ASN A 124 -9.43 -4.72 9.30
N VAL A 125 -8.20 -5.25 9.44
CA VAL A 125 -7.15 -4.60 10.24
C VAL A 125 -6.66 -3.31 9.59
N ALA A 126 -6.55 -3.25 8.27
CA ALA A 126 -6.20 -2.03 7.56
C ALA A 126 -7.28 -0.94 7.74
N PHE A 127 -8.56 -1.33 7.69
CA PHE A 127 -9.67 -0.42 7.91
C PHE A 127 -9.70 0.11 9.34
N TYR A 128 -9.52 -0.76 10.34
CA TYR A 128 -9.39 -0.34 11.74
C TYR A 128 -8.26 0.68 11.92
N LEU A 129 -7.05 0.38 11.44
CA LEU A 129 -5.87 1.22 11.59
C LEU A 129 -5.98 2.56 10.85
N SER A 130 -6.65 2.59 9.70
CA SER A 130 -6.86 3.83 8.95
C SER A 130 -7.73 4.85 9.68
N GLN A 131 -8.53 4.40 10.65
CA GLN A 131 -9.40 5.23 11.48
C GLN A 131 -8.77 5.65 12.82
N GLN A 132 -7.60 5.08 13.17
CA GLN A 132 -6.95 5.40 14.42
C GLN A 132 -6.32 6.80 14.38
N ALA A 133 -6.46 7.52 15.48
CA ALA A 133 -5.81 8.81 15.64
C ALA A 133 -4.29 8.65 15.84
N VAL A 134 -3.52 9.56 15.26
CA VAL A 134 -2.10 9.67 15.55
C VAL A 134 -1.91 10.25 16.96
N ASN A 135 -1.19 9.55 17.80
CA ASN A 135 -0.77 10.09 19.10
C ASN A 135 0.47 10.97 18.88
N TRP A 136 0.26 12.27 18.74
CA TRP A 136 1.33 13.22 18.46
C TRP A 136 2.31 13.42 19.60
N GLU A 137 1.95 13.07 20.84
CA GLU A 137 2.85 13.11 21.99
C GLU A 137 3.89 11.99 21.95
N GLN A 138 3.51 10.83 21.41
CA GLN A 138 4.36 9.66 21.24
C GLN A 138 5.05 9.59 19.87
N ALA A 139 4.51 10.32 18.88
CA ALA A 139 5.05 10.33 17.54
C ALA A 139 6.49 10.84 17.51
N ALA A 140 7.30 10.26 16.64
CA ALA A 140 8.69 10.66 16.51
C ALA A 140 8.81 12.14 16.07
N ASN A 141 9.89 12.78 16.49
CA ASN A 141 10.25 14.14 16.12
C ASN A 141 11.58 14.17 15.38
N ALA A 142 11.84 15.24 14.67
CA ALA A 142 13.17 15.54 14.17
C ALA A 142 14.12 15.82 15.35
N THR A 143 15.30 15.24 15.29
CA THR A 143 16.26 15.29 16.42
C THR A 143 17.63 15.83 16.01
N LYS A 144 17.87 15.99 14.70
CA LYS A 144 19.18 16.37 14.16
C LYS A 144 19.14 17.79 13.60
N GLU A 145 19.44 18.77 14.44
CA GLU A 145 19.45 20.18 14.05
C GLU A 145 20.44 20.47 12.91
N ASP A 146 21.59 19.83 12.92
CA ASP A 146 22.65 19.98 11.92
C ASP A 146 22.26 19.54 10.50
N THR A 147 21.29 18.63 10.37
CA THR A 147 20.78 18.13 9.07
C THR A 147 19.41 18.65 8.70
N MET A 148 18.78 19.45 9.56
CA MET A 148 17.41 19.95 9.39
C MET A 148 17.20 20.70 8.06
N GLU A 149 18.09 21.66 7.76
CA GLU A 149 18.00 22.44 6.54
C GLU A 149 18.13 21.55 5.29
N ARG A 150 19.05 20.58 5.31
CA ARG A 150 19.21 19.61 4.22
C ARG A 150 17.96 18.76 4.05
N GLY A 151 17.43 18.23 5.13
CA GLY A 151 16.18 17.43 5.12
C GLY A 151 15.02 18.22 4.55
N GLN A 152 14.84 19.46 4.98
CA GLN A 152 13.81 20.36 4.49
C GLN A 152 13.96 20.65 3.00
N LYS A 153 15.18 20.92 2.54
CA LYS A 153 15.47 21.18 1.12
C LYS A 153 15.11 19.97 0.26
N ILE A 154 15.52 18.77 0.68
CA ILE A 154 15.18 17.52 -0.04
C ILE A 154 13.67 17.29 -0.02
N TRP A 155 13.02 17.47 1.12
CA TRP A 155 11.57 17.27 1.24
C TRP A 155 10.78 18.15 0.29
N ARG A 156 11.10 19.46 0.26
CA ARG A 156 10.35 20.48 -0.49
C ARG A 156 10.78 20.64 -1.94
N GLY A 157 12.05 20.43 -2.24
CA GLY A 157 12.66 20.72 -3.55
C GLY A 157 13.27 19.52 -4.25
N GLY A 158 13.46 18.40 -3.55
CA GLY A 158 14.20 17.26 -4.09
C GLY A 158 15.70 17.55 -4.25
N LEU A 159 16.32 16.79 -5.14
CA LEU A 159 17.71 16.97 -5.59
C LEU A 159 17.72 17.00 -7.13
N PRO A 160 17.38 18.14 -7.74
CA PRO A 160 17.19 18.23 -9.19
C PRO A 160 18.43 17.79 -9.98
N GLU A 161 19.63 18.08 -9.48
CA GLU A 161 20.91 17.71 -10.09
C GLU A 161 21.13 16.19 -10.17
N ARG A 162 20.39 15.42 -9.39
CA ARG A 162 20.39 13.95 -9.40
C ARG A 162 19.06 13.36 -9.83
N GLY A 163 18.10 14.18 -10.24
CA GLY A 163 16.79 13.73 -10.68
C GLY A 163 15.93 13.15 -9.54
N VAL A 164 16.18 13.56 -8.27
CA VAL A 164 15.35 13.18 -7.13
C VAL A 164 14.21 14.18 -7.00
N ALA A 165 12.97 13.71 -7.15
CA ALA A 165 11.78 14.52 -6.99
C ALA A 165 11.57 14.95 -5.52
N ALA A 166 10.86 16.07 -5.32
CA ALA A 166 10.46 16.52 -3.99
C ALA A 166 9.54 15.49 -3.32
N CYS A 167 9.87 15.05 -2.11
CA CYS A 167 9.07 14.07 -1.36
C CYS A 167 7.65 14.58 -1.10
N ALA A 168 7.52 15.88 -0.83
CA ALA A 168 6.26 16.57 -0.62
C ALA A 168 5.27 16.47 -1.80
N ALA A 169 5.76 16.25 -3.02
CA ALA A 169 4.90 16.14 -4.20
C ALA A 169 3.97 14.92 -4.15
N CYS A 170 4.40 13.84 -3.48
CA CYS A 170 3.63 12.60 -3.35
C CYS A 170 3.19 12.32 -1.89
N HIS A 171 4.01 12.73 -0.92
CA HIS A 171 3.71 12.48 0.49
C HIS A 171 3.05 13.66 1.21
N SER A 172 2.61 14.68 0.49
CA SER A 172 2.05 15.96 0.95
C SER A 172 3.09 16.87 1.63
N PRO A 173 2.91 18.20 1.62
CA PRO A 173 3.85 19.14 2.23
C PRO A 173 4.06 18.91 3.73
N ASP A 174 3.00 18.51 4.43
CA ASP A 174 2.95 18.18 5.86
C ASP A 174 3.27 16.70 6.17
N GLY A 175 3.52 15.89 5.16
CA GLY A 175 3.81 14.47 5.33
C GLY A 175 2.60 13.60 5.68
N ALA A 176 1.38 14.12 5.49
CA ALA A 176 0.14 13.37 5.76
C ALA A 176 -0.08 12.19 4.80
N GLY A 177 0.62 12.18 3.68
CA GLY A 177 0.41 11.21 2.62
C GLY A 177 -0.78 11.57 1.73
N MET A 178 -1.14 10.66 0.86
CA MET A 178 -2.34 10.75 0.01
C MET A 178 -3.03 9.40 -0.06
N PRO A 179 -4.37 9.36 -0.19
CA PRO A 179 -5.11 8.12 -0.32
C PRO A 179 -4.54 7.21 -1.41
N GLY A 180 -4.60 5.91 -1.19
CA GLY A 180 -4.11 4.89 -2.11
C GLY A 180 -2.66 4.49 -1.86
N GLN A 181 -1.70 5.09 -2.56
CA GLN A 181 -0.33 4.57 -2.60
C GLN A 181 0.69 5.29 -1.71
N PHE A 182 0.41 6.51 -1.28
CA PHE A 182 1.40 7.36 -0.63
C PHE A 182 1.17 7.42 0.89
N PRO A 183 2.03 6.76 1.69
CA PRO A 183 1.84 6.70 3.14
C PRO A 183 2.08 8.06 3.81
N ARG A 184 1.47 8.21 4.98
CA ARG A 184 1.84 9.24 5.96
C ARG A 184 3.26 8.98 6.47
N LEU A 185 4.10 10.00 6.42
CA LEU A 185 5.47 9.98 6.95
C LEU A 185 5.65 10.92 8.16
N ALA A 186 4.74 11.88 8.32
CA ALA A 186 4.70 12.75 9.50
C ALA A 186 4.61 11.93 10.80
N GLY A 187 5.48 12.19 11.76
CA GLY A 187 5.53 11.46 13.02
C GLY A 187 5.98 10.01 12.94
N GLN A 188 6.42 9.53 11.77
CA GLN A 188 6.98 8.19 11.62
C GLN A 188 8.42 8.16 12.12
N HIS A 189 8.87 7.01 12.59
CA HIS A 189 10.23 6.83 13.09
C HIS A 189 11.30 7.12 12.03
N PRO A 190 12.29 8.01 12.28
CA PRO A 190 13.36 8.32 11.32
C PRO A 190 14.16 7.07 10.91
N ALA A 191 14.42 6.19 11.87
CA ALA A 191 15.14 4.94 11.61
C ALA A 191 14.38 4.03 10.64
N TYR A 192 13.05 3.92 10.81
CA TYR A 192 12.21 3.16 9.90
C TYR A 192 12.19 3.79 8.50
N ILE A 193 12.00 5.10 8.38
CA ILE A 193 12.00 5.79 7.07
C ILE A 193 13.34 5.56 6.36
N ALA A 194 14.45 5.76 7.06
CA ALA A 194 15.80 5.59 6.51
C ALA A 194 16.02 4.15 6.04
N GLU A 195 15.63 3.16 6.84
CA GLU A 195 15.75 1.76 6.45
C GLU A 195 14.91 1.44 5.22
N GLN A 196 13.66 1.93 5.15
CA GLN A 196 12.82 1.70 3.99
C GLN A 196 13.39 2.32 2.70
N LEU A 197 14.00 3.50 2.78
CA LEU A 197 14.70 4.12 1.63
C LEU A 197 15.90 3.26 1.18
N LYS A 198 16.68 2.72 2.12
CA LYS A 198 17.79 1.81 1.80
C LYS A 198 17.29 0.51 1.17
N LEU A 199 16.19 -0.06 1.67
CA LEU A 199 15.59 -1.27 1.09
C LEU A 199 15.00 -1.02 -0.30
N PHE A 200 14.44 0.15 -0.56
CA PHE A 200 14.06 0.54 -1.92
C PHE A 200 15.28 0.63 -2.82
N ARG A 201 16.37 1.25 -2.36
CA ARG A 201 17.62 1.40 -3.10
C ARG A 201 18.26 0.05 -3.44
N SER A 202 18.30 -0.88 -2.49
CA SER A 202 18.86 -2.23 -2.72
C SER A 202 17.97 -3.12 -3.58
N GLY A 203 16.69 -2.79 -3.75
CA GLY A 203 15.70 -3.63 -4.41
C GLY A 203 15.10 -4.72 -3.52
N ASP A 204 15.46 -4.79 -2.23
CA ASP A 204 14.84 -5.72 -1.27
C ASP A 204 13.38 -5.35 -1.00
N ARG A 205 13.07 -4.06 -1.08
CA ARG A 205 11.71 -3.56 -1.15
C ARG A 205 11.35 -3.21 -2.60
N ALA A 206 10.90 -4.21 -3.35
CA ALA A 206 10.61 -4.09 -4.79
C ALA A 206 9.17 -3.64 -5.10
N ASN A 207 8.36 -3.33 -4.09
CA ASN A 207 6.94 -3.02 -4.24
C ASN A 207 6.63 -1.57 -4.63
N GLY A 208 7.65 -0.77 -4.94
CA GLY A 208 7.52 0.64 -5.33
C GLY A 208 8.65 1.07 -6.26
N PRO A 209 8.53 0.82 -7.59
CA PRO A 209 9.58 1.16 -8.55
C PRO A 209 9.94 2.64 -8.55
N MET A 210 8.96 3.54 -8.39
CA MET A 210 9.20 4.99 -8.27
C MET A 210 10.08 5.31 -7.05
N MET A 211 9.84 4.65 -5.90
CA MET A 211 10.66 4.85 -4.71
C MET A 211 12.06 4.25 -4.85
N HIS A 212 12.21 3.16 -5.62
CA HIS A 212 13.51 2.64 -6.00
C HIS A 212 14.30 3.68 -6.80
N ASP A 213 13.70 4.22 -7.86
CA ASP A 213 14.35 5.23 -8.72
C ASP A 213 14.77 6.48 -7.95
N ILE A 214 13.99 6.91 -6.98
CA ILE A 214 14.30 8.03 -6.09
C ILE A 214 15.45 7.68 -5.15
N ALA A 215 15.34 6.56 -4.44
CA ALA A 215 16.29 6.16 -3.40
C ALA A 215 17.66 5.78 -3.95
N ASP A 216 17.73 5.20 -5.17
CA ASP A 216 18.98 4.84 -5.85
C ASP A 216 19.89 6.07 -6.10
N ARG A 217 19.29 7.24 -6.26
CA ARG A 217 20.01 8.51 -6.50
C ARG A 217 20.33 9.29 -5.23
N MET A 218 19.99 8.77 -4.05
CA MET A 218 20.23 9.42 -2.76
C MET A 218 21.47 8.85 -2.07
N SER A 219 22.28 9.71 -1.45
CA SER A 219 23.33 9.28 -0.55
C SER A 219 22.77 8.89 0.84
N ASP A 220 23.54 8.18 1.64
CA ASP A 220 23.16 7.86 3.02
C ASP A 220 22.92 9.12 3.86
N ALA A 221 23.70 10.19 3.60
CA ALA A 221 23.51 11.49 4.26
C ALA A 221 22.18 12.15 3.86
N ASP A 222 21.76 12.02 2.60
CA ASP A 222 20.44 12.51 2.14
C ASP A 222 19.31 11.75 2.77
N ILE A 223 19.42 10.41 2.78
CA ILE A 223 18.45 9.52 3.39
C ILE A 223 18.29 9.84 4.88
N ALA A 224 19.41 9.98 5.61
CA ALA A 224 19.38 10.30 7.03
C ALA A 224 18.71 11.67 7.29
N ALA A 225 19.09 12.69 6.53
CA ALA A 225 18.59 14.06 6.70
C ALA A 225 17.06 14.14 6.40
N VAL A 226 16.61 13.59 5.29
CA VAL A 226 15.18 13.66 4.94
C VAL A 226 14.32 12.79 5.83
N SER A 227 14.83 11.66 6.32
CA SER A 227 14.10 10.79 7.25
C SER A 227 13.87 11.46 8.60
N ASP A 228 14.88 12.16 9.13
CA ASP A 228 14.75 12.91 10.38
C ASP A 228 13.77 14.10 10.19
N PHE A 229 13.91 14.85 9.10
CA PHE A 229 12.99 15.95 8.80
C PHE A 229 11.54 15.49 8.68
N ALA A 230 11.29 14.40 7.94
CA ALA A 230 9.95 13.86 7.73
C ALA A 230 9.28 13.42 9.04
N ALA A 231 10.04 12.86 9.97
CA ALA A 231 9.55 12.50 11.31
C ALA A 231 9.03 13.69 12.10
N GLY A 232 9.61 14.87 11.90
CA GLY A 232 9.22 16.12 12.56
C GLY A 232 8.01 16.84 11.98
N LEU A 233 7.49 16.40 10.84
CA LEU A 233 6.32 17.01 10.21
C LEU A 233 5.03 16.80 11.04
N ARG A 234 4.14 17.78 10.97
CA ARG A 234 2.86 17.82 11.68
C ARG A 234 1.80 18.41 10.77
#